data_54bee335256b83e5dffefb2c9181ea8f
#
_entry.id   54bee335256b83e5dffefb2c9181ea8f
#
_cell.length_a   1.000
_cell.length_b   1.000
_cell.length_c   1.000
_cell.angle_alpha   90.00
_cell.angle_beta   90.00
_cell.angle_gamma   90.00
#
_symmetry.space_group_name_H-M   'P 1'
#
loop_
_entity.id
_entity.type
_entity.pdbx_description
1 polymer ?
#
loop_
_entity_poly.entity_id
_entity_poly.type
_entity_poly.pdbx_seq_one_letter_code
_entity_poly.pdbx_strand_id
1 'polypeptide(L)'
;MISIIIEQSQKGRKQKGRKQKGRVYMRVGMGYDVHKLTEGRKLILGGVDIPWELGLLGHSDADVVVHAIMDALLGAVALRDIGRHFPDTDPQYKGISSILLLQRVGELLEEKGYEIINLDATIIAQKPKLLPYIDQMIGNVANALHLAEDQVNIKATTEEGLGFTGKLEGISAQAICAVQEKGVGEKR
;
A
#
# COMPACT_ATOMS: atom_id res chain seq x y z
N MET A 1 42.52 -46.79 30.76
CA MET A 1 41.17 -46.24 30.45
C MET A 1 41.26 -44.74 30.67
N ILE A 2 41.50 -43.97 29.61
CA ILE A 2 41.70 -42.53 29.66
C ILE A 2 40.42 -41.86 29.19
N SER A 3 39.68 -41.18 30.10
CA SER A 3 38.50 -40.40 29.76
C SER A 3 38.93 -39.00 29.31
N ILE A 4 38.63 -38.68 28.03
CA ILE A 4 38.83 -37.35 27.48
C ILE A 4 37.56 -36.58 27.70
N ILE A 5 37.62 -35.55 28.56
CA ILE A 5 36.54 -34.56 28.74
C ILE A 5 36.70 -33.51 27.64
N ILE A 6 35.74 -33.43 26.73
CA ILE A 6 35.65 -32.34 25.73
C ILE A 6 34.74 -31.25 26.31
N GLU A 7 35.37 -30.18 26.77
CA GLU A 7 34.75 -28.97 27.24
C GLU A 7 34.36 -28.13 26.01
N GLN A 8 33.07 -28.14 25.63
CA GLN A 8 32.54 -27.29 24.55
C GLN A 8 32.29 -25.88 25.09
N SER A 9 33.25 -24.99 24.88
CA SER A 9 33.07 -23.56 25.09
C SER A 9 32.14 -22.99 24.04
N GLN A 10 30.86 -22.82 24.39
CA GLN A 10 29.90 -22.04 23.57
C GLN A 10 30.17 -20.53 23.81
N LYS A 11 31.11 -19.96 23.05
CA LYS A 11 31.21 -18.50 22.91
C LYS A 11 30.06 -18.03 22.01
N GLY A 12 28.99 -17.53 22.62
CA GLY A 12 27.93 -16.81 21.92
C GLY A 12 28.51 -15.61 21.15
N ARG A 13 28.68 -15.75 19.86
CA ARG A 13 28.95 -14.62 18.96
C ARG A 13 27.67 -13.79 18.84
N LYS A 14 27.58 -12.74 19.65
CA LYS A 14 26.70 -11.61 19.31
C LYS A 14 27.22 -11.03 18.00
N GLN A 15 26.58 -11.36 16.90
CA GLN A 15 26.78 -10.65 15.64
C GLN A 15 26.22 -9.22 15.85
N LYS A 16 27.07 -8.29 16.27
CA LYS A 16 26.82 -6.87 16.08
C LYS A 16 26.81 -6.63 14.58
N GLY A 17 25.60 -6.46 14.01
CA GLY A 17 25.45 -6.08 12.62
C GLY A 17 26.29 -4.84 12.36
N ARG A 18 27.38 -5.01 11.60
CA ARG A 18 28.19 -3.92 11.08
C ARG A 18 27.29 -3.13 10.12
N LYS A 19 26.72 -2.00 10.56
CA LYS A 19 26.14 -1.03 9.63
C LYS A 19 27.27 -0.59 8.68
N GLN A 20 27.28 -1.11 7.47
CA GLN A 20 28.18 -0.61 6.43
C GLN A 20 27.73 0.83 6.11
N LYS A 21 28.57 1.81 6.44
CA LYS A 21 28.39 3.21 6.05
C LYS A 21 28.28 3.28 4.52
N GLY A 22 27.17 3.81 4.00
CA GLY A 22 27.02 4.16 2.60
C GLY A 22 26.17 3.21 1.72
N ARG A 23 25.58 2.13 2.24
CA ARG A 23 24.60 1.34 1.48
C ARG A 23 23.17 1.77 1.82
N VAL A 24 22.51 2.39 0.87
CA VAL A 24 21.07 2.60 0.91
C VAL A 24 20.40 1.28 0.53
N TYR A 25 19.57 0.74 1.40
CA TYR A 25 18.81 -0.48 1.13
C TYR A 25 17.40 -0.08 0.68
N MET A 26 17.09 -0.38 -0.58
CA MET A 26 15.74 -0.29 -1.10
C MET A 26 14.93 -1.48 -0.61
N ARG A 27 13.67 -1.24 -0.22
CA ARG A 27 12.69 -2.24 0.15
C ARG A 27 11.50 -2.14 -0.80
N VAL A 28 10.88 -3.27 -1.07
CA VAL A 28 9.72 -3.36 -1.95
C VAL A 28 8.56 -3.96 -1.16
N GLY A 29 7.38 -3.43 -1.34
CA GLY A 29 6.13 -3.98 -0.82
C GLY A 29 5.12 -4.17 -1.93
N MET A 30 4.23 -5.15 -1.77
CA MET A 30 3.10 -5.42 -2.65
C MET A 30 1.83 -5.44 -1.82
N GLY A 31 0.77 -4.81 -2.34
CA GLY A 31 -0.57 -4.84 -1.79
C GLY A 31 -1.59 -5.31 -2.82
N TYR A 32 -2.63 -5.95 -2.34
CA TYR A 32 -3.78 -6.38 -3.10
C TYR A 32 -5.04 -6.16 -2.29
N ASP A 33 -6.05 -5.58 -2.90
CA ASP A 33 -7.37 -5.46 -2.29
C ASP A 33 -8.48 -5.73 -3.30
N VAL A 34 -9.66 -6.08 -2.79
CA VAL A 34 -10.85 -6.38 -3.60
C VAL A 34 -12.11 -5.97 -2.86
N HIS A 35 -13.01 -5.28 -3.55
CA HIS A 35 -14.32 -4.92 -3.03
C HIS A 35 -15.44 -5.33 -3.98
N LYS A 36 -16.55 -5.78 -3.39
CA LYS A 36 -17.77 -6.16 -4.11
C LYS A 36 -18.47 -4.91 -4.65
N LEU A 37 -18.94 -4.97 -5.90
CA LEU A 37 -19.84 -3.97 -6.48
C LEU A 37 -21.26 -4.11 -5.90
N THR A 38 -21.88 -2.97 -5.57
CA THR A 38 -23.23 -2.91 -5.01
C THR A 38 -23.95 -1.62 -5.39
N GLU A 39 -25.27 -1.66 -5.39
CA GLU A 39 -26.11 -0.47 -5.54
C GLU A 39 -26.09 0.42 -4.29
N GLY A 40 -26.43 1.69 -4.44
CA GLY A 40 -26.60 2.64 -3.32
C GLY A 40 -25.29 3.13 -2.70
N ARG A 41 -24.15 2.81 -3.32
CA ARG A 41 -22.83 3.31 -2.92
C ARG A 41 -22.22 4.13 -4.06
N LYS A 42 -21.39 5.10 -3.71
CA LYS A 42 -20.52 5.80 -4.67
C LYS A 42 -19.37 4.90 -5.10
N LEU A 43 -18.91 5.06 -6.33
CA LEU A 43 -17.67 4.46 -6.80
C LEU A 43 -16.52 5.44 -6.56
N ILE A 44 -15.73 5.17 -5.51
CA ILE A 44 -14.54 5.98 -5.19
C ILE A 44 -13.30 5.16 -5.54
N LEU A 45 -12.43 5.69 -6.41
CA LEU A 45 -11.16 5.07 -6.79
C LEU A 45 -10.07 6.13 -6.84
N GLY A 46 -8.96 5.92 -6.14
CA GLY A 46 -7.87 6.89 -6.01
C GLY A 46 -8.35 8.25 -5.48
N GLY A 47 -9.35 8.25 -4.59
CA GLY A 47 -9.99 9.46 -4.06
C GLY A 47 -10.88 10.21 -5.05
N VAL A 48 -11.20 9.62 -6.20
CA VAL A 48 -12.07 10.23 -7.23
C VAL A 48 -13.46 9.62 -7.16
N ASP A 49 -14.50 10.45 -7.04
CA ASP A 49 -15.91 10.05 -7.14
C ASP A 49 -16.28 9.88 -8.62
N ILE A 50 -16.38 8.63 -9.06
CA ILE A 50 -16.62 8.27 -10.46
C ILE A 50 -18.13 8.08 -10.66
N PRO A 51 -18.76 8.83 -11.60
CA PRO A 51 -20.17 8.66 -11.91
C PRO A 51 -20.44 7.27 -12.48
N TRP A 52 -21.04 6.41 -11.67
CA TRP A 52 -21.39 5.03 -12.03
C TRP A 52 -22.56 4.54 -11.18
N GLU A 53 -23.38 3.64 -11.73
CA GLU A 53 -24.58 3.11 -11.07
C GLU A 53 -24.28 2.21 -9.86
N LEU A 54 -23.09 1.60 -9.83
CA LEU A 54 -22.63 0.75 -8.74
C LEU A 54 -21.42 1.38 -8.07
N GLY A 55 -21.31 1.20 -6.76
CA GLY A 55 -20.13 1.54 -5.99
C GLY A 55 -19.56 0.35 -5.23
N LEU A 56 -18.52 0.56 -4.46
CA LEU A 56 -17.84 -0.52 -3.75
C LEU A 56 -18.37 -0.65 -2.30
N LEU A 57 -18.56 -1.88 -1.86
CA LEU A 57 -18.97 -2.22 -0.51
C LEU A 57 -17.76 -2.32 0.42
N GLY A 58 -17.74 -1.52 1.48
CA GLY A 58 -16.70 -1.56 2.51
C GLY A 58 -17.06 -0.67 3.70
N HIS A 59 -16.20 -0.69 4.73
CA HIS A 59 -16.41 0.05 5.98
C HIS A 59 -16.12 1.56 5.81
N SER A 60 -15.01 1.89 5.13
CA SER A 60 -14.61 3.24 4.73
C SER A 60 -15.40 3.69 3.49
N ASP A 61 -14.82 4.54 2.65
CA ASP A 61 -15.30 4.83 1.31
C ASP A 61 -15.06 3.67 0.32
N ALA A 62 -14.40 2.58 0.75
CA ALA A 62 -14.10 1.38 -0.01
C ALA A 62 -13.22 1.62 -1.26
N ASP A 63 -12.31 2.58 -1.20
CA ASP A 63 -11.36 2.86 -2.27
C ASP A 63 -10.30 1.74 -2.36
N VAL A 64 -10.57 0.75 -3.18
CA VAL A 64 -9.75 -0.45 -3.36
C VAL A 64 -8.33 -0.13 -3.86
N VAL A 65 -8.15 0.97 -4.61
CA VAL A 65 -6.83 1.39 -5.12
C VAL A 65 -5.97 1.90 -3.99
N VAL A 66 -6.53 2.79 -3.18
CA VAL A 66 -5.83 3.38 -2.03
C VAL A 66 -5.54 2.33 -0.97
N HIS A 67 -6.44 1.36 -0.75
CA HIS A 67 -6.21 0.25 0.17
C HIS A 67 -5.01 -0.61 -0.29
N ALA A 68 -4.95 -1.00 -1.57
CA ALA A 68 -3.82 -1.75 -2.12
C ALA A 68 -2.50 -0.97 -1.99
N ILE A 69 -2.51 0.36 -2.23
CA ILE A 69 -1.33 1.21 -2.05
C ILE A 69 -0.88 1.25 -0.58
N MET A 70 -1.81 1.42 0.36
CA MET A 70 -1.49 1.41 1.79
C MET A 70 -0.86 0.09 2.24
N ASP A 71 -1.41 -1.04 1.80
CA ASP A 71 -0.86 -2.36 2.13
C ASP A 71 0.53 -2.57 1.53
N ALA A 72 0.78 -2.09 0.30
CA ALA A 72 2.11 -2.13 -0.28
C ALA A 72 3.12 -1.33 0.56
N LEU A 73 2.77 -0.11 0.96
CA LEU A 73 3.62 0.77 1.76
C LEU A 73 3.92 0.20 3.15
N LEU A 74 2.89 -0.25 3.87
CA LEU A 74 3.03 -0.87 5.18
C LEU A 74 3.85 -2.16 5.12
N GLY A 75 3.58 -3.01 4.10
CA GLY A 75 4.30 -4.25 3.87
C GLY A 75 5.80 -4.03 3.60
N ALA A 76 6.17 -3.01 2.81
CA ALA A 76 7.55 -2.67 2.52
C ALA A 76 8.39 -2.41 3.77
N VAL A 77 7.79 -1.82 4.80
CA VAL A 77 8.48 -1.48 6.07
C VAL A 77 8.13 -2.43 7.22
N ALA A 78 7.51 -3.59 6.90
CA ALA A 78 7.14 -4.64 7.85
C ALA A 78 6.19 -4.16 8.96
N LEU A 79 5.26 -3.26 8.62
CA LEU A 79 4.20 -2.75 9.51
C LEU A 79 2.88 -3.52 9.39
N ARG A 80 2.86 -4.67 8.69
CA ARG A 80 1.68 -5.52 8.41
C ARG A 80 0.74 -4.86 7.41
N ASP A 81 -0.56 -4.81 7.66
CA ASP A 81 -1.65 -4.43 6.77
C ASP A 81 -2.51 -3.30 7.35
N ILE A 82 -3.41 -2.76 6.51
CA ILE A 82 -4.32 -1.67 6.91
C ILE A 82 -5.27 -2.08 8.04
N GLY A 83 -5.70 -3.34 8.10
CA GLY A 83 -6.60 -3.83 9.15
C GLY A 83 -6.00 -3.74 10.55
N ARG A 84 -4.65 -3.80 10.65
CA ARG A 84 -3.95 -3.61 11.91
C ARG A 84 -3.97 -2.15 12.39
N HIS A 85 -3.91 -1.19 11.47
CA HIS A 85 -3.83 0.24 11.77
C HIS A 85 -5.18 0.91 11.82
N PHE A 86 -6.13 0.46 11.00
CA PHE A 86 -7.45 1.03 10.82
C PHE A 86 -8.53 -0.06 10.87
N PRO A 87 -8.76 -0.70 12.03
CA PRO A 87 -9.68 -1.82 12.14
C PRO A 87 -11.11 -1.41 11.76
N ASP A 88 -11.78 -2.25 10.99
CA ASP A 88 -13.17 -2.06 10.56
C ASP A 88 -14.19 -2.12 11.71
N THR A 89 -13.77 -2.61 12.87
CA THR A 89 -14.55 -2.61 14.10
C THR A 89 -14.57 -1.25 14.81
N ASP A 90 -13.69 -0.32 14.44
CA ASP A 90 -13.62 1.00 15.06
C ASP A 90 -14.55 1.98 14.34
N PRO A 91 -15.57 2.52 15.04
CA PRO A 91 -16.55 3.44 14.44
C PRO A 91 -15.94 4.73 13.85
N GLN A 92 -14.76 5.15 14.31
CA GLN A 92 -14.10 6.36 13.80
C GLN A 92 -13.75 6.26 12.31
N TYR A 93 -13.55 5.03 11.78
CA TYR A 93 -13.20 4.81 10.37
C TYR A 93 -14.42 4.58 9.47
N LYS A 94 -15.64 4.59 10.03
CA LYS A 94 -16.84 4.37 9.24
C LYS A 94 -17.08 5.51 8.26
N GLY A 95 -17.06 5.19 6.96
CA GLY A 95 -17.26 6.15 5.87
C GLY A 95 -16.13 7.17 5.71
N ILE A 96 -14.98 6.98 6.37
CA ILE A 96 -13.82 7.86 6.22
C ILE A 96 -13.26 7.79 4.80
N SER A 97 -12.70 8.90 4.31
CA SER A 97 -11.94 8.90 3.07
C SER A 97 -10.64 8.12 3.22
N SER A 98 -10.41 7.15 2.31
CA SER A 98 -9.18 6.36 2.30
C SER A 98 -7.94 7.22 1.99
N ILE A 99 -8.10 8.37 1.33
CA ILE A 99 -7.01 9.35 1.13
C ILE A 99 -6.48 9.89 2.47
N LEU A 100 -7.35 10.11 3.46
CA LEU A 100 -6.91 10.52 4.81
C LEU A 100 -6.15 9.39 5.53
N LEU A 101 -6.57 8.15 5.34
CA LEU A 101 -5.84 6.99 5.87
C LEU A 101 -4.47 6.84 5.19
N LEU A 102 -4.40 7.09 3.88
CA LEU A 102 -3.14 7.08 3.12
C LEU A 102 -2.16 8.13 3.63
N GLN A 103 -2.61 9.35 3.94
CA GLN A 103 -1.78 10.38 4.57
C GLN A 103 -1.18 9.87 5.87
N ARG A 104 -1.99 9.22 6.72
CA ARG A 104 -1.50 8.65 7.98
C ARG A 104 -0.48 7.53 7.75
N VAL A 105 -0.64 6.71 6.70
CA VAL A 105 0.37 5.70 6.33
C VAL A 105 1.68 6.38 5.90
N GLY A 106 1.62 7.46 5.11
CA GLY A 106 2.80 8.25 4.74
C GLY A 106 3.56 8.75 5.97
N GLU A 107 2.84 9.34 6.95
CA GLU A 107 3.43 9.78 8.23
C GLU A 107 4.09 8.62 9.01
N LEU A 108 3.45 7.44 9.05
CA LEU A 108 4.01 6.26 9.71
C LEU A 108 5.34 5.81 9.07
N LEU A 109 5.47 5.88 7.75
CA LEU A 109 6.72 5.59 7.07
C LEU A 109 7.80 6.62 7.45
N GLU A 110 7.45 7.90 7.47
CA GLU A 110 8.36 8.98 7.89
C GLU A 110 8.83 8.81 9.33
N GLU A 111 7.91 8.54 10.26
CA GLU A 111 8.22 8.26 11.67
C GLU A 111 9.17 7.07 11.83
N LYS A 112 9.11 6.10 10.92
CA LYS A 112 10.01 4.93 10.85
C LYS A 112 11.33 5.23 10.15
N GLY A 113 11.50 6.44 9.59
CA GLY A 113 12.72 6.84 8.89
C GLY A 113 12.81 6.33 7.46
N TYR A 114 11.69 6.10 6.81
CA TYR A 114 11.61 5.69 5.40
C TYR A 114 11.08 6.83 4.53
N GLU A 115 11.49 6.82 3.27
CA GLU A 115 10.94 7.67 2.21
C GLU A 115 10.49 6.79 1.03
N ILE A 116 9.44 7.24 0.36
CA ILE A 116 8.87 6.54 -0.80
C ILE A 116 9.66 6.96 -2.03
N ILE A 117 10.16 5.98 -2.81
CA ILE A 117 10.86 6.23 -4.07
C ILE A 117 9.85 6.37 -5.20
N ASN A 118 8.99 5.37 -5.36
CA ASN A 118 7.88 5.35 -6.31
C ASN A 118 6.84 4.30 -5.93
N LEU A 119 5.68 4.41 -6.55
CA LEU A 119 4.64 3.39 -6.51
C LEU A 119 3.98 3.19 -7.88
N ASP A 120 3.51 1.98 -8.12
CA ASP A 120 2.78 1.58 -9.31
C ASP A 120 1.56 0.76 -8.91
N ALA A 121 0.37 1.19 -9.33
CA ALA A 121 -0.89 0.50 -9.04
C ALA A 121 -1.63 0.12 -10.32
N THR A 122 -2.27 -1.04 -10.29
CA THR A 122 -3.11 -1.54 -11.39
C THR A 122 -4.51 -1.79 -10.87
N ILE A 123 -5.50 -1.17 -11.50
CA ILE A 123 -6.92 -1.37 -11.22
C ILE A 123 -7.44 -2.42 -12.18
N ILE A 124 -8.08 -3.45 -11.67
CA ILE A 124 -8.72 -4.50 -12.46
C ILE A 124 -10.23 -4.31 -12.39
N ALA A 125 -10.80 -3.74 -13.46
CA ALA A 125 -12.21 -3.37 -13.52
C ALA A 125 -12.76 -3.55 -14.94
N GLN A 126 -13.87 -4.27 -15.11
CA GLN A 126 -14.51 -4.42 -16.40
C GLN A 126 -15.19 -3.14 -16.86
N LYS A 127 -15.79 -2.41 -15.94
CA LYS A 127 -16.47 -1.12 -16.12
C LYS A 127 -16.40 -0.32 -14.81
N PRO A 128 -16.58 1.04 -14.88
CA PRO A 128 -16.62 1.89 -16.09
C PRO A 128 -15.23 2.05 -16.74
N LYS A 129 -15.12 2.80 -17.83
CA LYS A 129 -13.83 3.22 -18.39
C LYS A 129 -13.15 4.20 -17.43
N LEU A 130 -11.96 3.86 -16.94
CA LEU A 130 -11.26 4.62 -15.91
C LEU A 130 -10.26 5.65 -16.46
N LEU A 131 -9.87 5.52 -17.75
CA LEU A 131 -8.88 6.39 -18.37
C LEU A 131 -9.09 7.91 -18.11
N PRO A 132 -10.32 8.46 -18.17
CA PRO A 132 -10.54 9.89 -17.94
C PRO A 132 -10.24 10.36 -16.50
N TYR A 133 -10.09 9.45 -15.54
CA TYR A 133 -9.95 9.74 -14.11
C TYR A 133 -8.55 9.44 -13.58
N ILE A 134 -7.70 8.78 -14.37
CA ILE A 134 -6.38 8.29 -13.93
C ILE A 134 -5.49 9.44 -13.45
N ASP A 135 -5.38 10.53 -14.22
CA ASP A 135 -4.52 11.66 -13.86
C ASP A 135 -4.95 12.30 -12.52
N GLN A 136 -6.27 12.39 -12.28
CA GLN A 136 -6.78 12.90 -11.02
C GLN A 136 -6.49 11.95 -9.84
N MET A 137 -6.57 10.64 -10.05
CA MET A 137 -6.19 9.63 -9.05
C MET A 137 -4.69 9.77 -8.70
N ILE A 138 -3.82 9.90 -9.71
CA ILE A 138 -2.37 10.10 -9.52
C ILE A 138 -2.13 11.36 -8.69
N GLY A 139 -2.74 12.49 -9.05
CA GLY A 139 -2.61 13.74 -8.31
C GLY A 139 -3.06 13.62 -6.85
N ASN A 140 -4.20 12.96 -6.60
CA ASN A 140 -4.71 12.75 -5.23
C ASN A 140 -3.75 11.93 -4.37
N VAL A 141 -3.23 10.81 -4.92
CA VAL A 141 -2.30 9.93 -4.21
C VAL A 141 -0.95 10.63 -3.99
N ALA A 142 -0.42 11.31 -5.02
CA ALA A 142 0.83 12.05 -4.93
C ALA A 142 0.75 13.15 -3.86
N ASN A 143 -0.33 13.94 -3.87
CA ASN A 143 -0.57 14.97 -2.86
C ASN A 143 -0.69 14.39 -1.44
N ALA A 144 -1.40 13.28 -1.27
CA ALA A 144 -1.57 12.63 0.04
C ALA A 144 -0.25 12.14 0.65
N LEU A 145 0.68 11.72 -0.20
CA LEU A 145 1.97 11.17 0.20
C LEU A 145 3.13 12.18 0.08
N HIS A 146 2.83 13.44 -0.30
CA HIS A 146 3.85 14.48 -0.57
C HIS A 146 4.90 14.06 -1.61
N LEU A 147 4.46 13.36 -2.66
CA LEU A 147 5.27 12.90 -3.79
C LEU A 147 5.08 13.81 -5.01
N ALA A 148 6.05 13.78 -5.91
CA ALA A 148 5.86 14.29 -7.27
C ALA A 148 5.01 13.30 -8.08
N GLU A 149 4.22 13.78 -9.04
CA GLU A 149 3.32 12.91 -9.82
C GLU A 149 4.07 11.83 -10.61
N ASP A 150 5.30 12.08 -11.03
CA ASP A 150 6.15 11.12 -11.75
C ASP A 150 6.66 9.96 -10.87
N GLN A 151 6.48 10.04 -9.55
CA GLN A 151 6.72 8.95 -8.60
C GLN A 151 5.50 8.02 -8.43
N VAL A 152 4.34 8.40 -8.97
CA VAL A 152 3.07 7.67 -8.84
C VAL A 152 2.57 7.26 -10.20
N ASN A 153 2.40 5.95 -10.43
CA ASN A 153 1.74 5.46 -11.62
C ASN A 153 0.46 4.71 -11.24
N ILE A 154 -0.64 5.01 -11.93
CA ILE A 154 -1.90 4.26 -11.84
C ILE A 154 -2.34 3.90 -13.24
N LYS A 155 -2.71 2.66 -13.45
CA LYS A 155 -3.22 2.13 -14.72
C LYS A 155 -4.40 1.21 -14.48
N ALA A 156 -5.19 0.97 -15.50
CA ALA A 156 -6.36 0.09 -15.42
C ALA A 156 -6.34 -0.96 -16.53
N THR A 157 -6.88 -2.13 -16.23
CA THR A 157 -7.07 -3.23 -17.17
C THR A 157 -8.41 -3.90 -16.93
N THR A 158 -8.87 -4.67 -17.93
CA THR A 158 -9.98 -5.62 -17.77
C THR A 158 -9.44 -7.04 -17.64
N GLU A 159 -10.27 -7.98 -17.24
CA GLU A 159 -10.01 -9.41 -17.35
C GLU A 159 -10.76 -10.06 -18.52
N GLU A 160 -11.10 -9.28 -19.54
CA GLU A 160 -11.75 -9.75 -20.78
C GLU A 160 -13.03 -10.57 -20.54
N GLY A 161 -13.80 -10.19 -19.52
CA GLY A 161 -15.03 -10.90 -19.13
C GLY A 161 -14.80 -12.13 -18.23
N LEU A 162 -13.56 -12.43 -17.87
CA LEU A 162 -13.21 -13.56 -16.99
C LEU A 162 -13.27 -13.18 -15.53
N GLY A 163 -13.43 -14.16 -14.67
CA GLY A 163 -13.41 -14.01 -13.20
C GLY A 163 -14.53 -13.13 -12.67
N PHE A 164 -14.41 -12.74 -11.42
CA PHE A 164 -15.41 -11.90 -10.72
C PHE A 164 -15.39 -10.45 -11.21
N THR A 165 -14.22 -9.91 -11.55
CA THR A 165 -14.10 -8.55 -12.10
C THR A 165 -14.71 -8.47 -13.50
N GLY A 166 -14.44 -9.45 -14.36
CA GLY A 166 -15.02 -9.53 -15.70
C GLY A 166 -16.54 -9.71 -15.70
N LYS A 167 -17.09 -10.31 -14.62
CA LYS A 167 -18.55 -10.48 -14.42
C LYS A 167 -19.21 -9.31 -13.71
N LEU A 168 -18.48 -8.22 -13.43
CA LEU A 168 -18.99 -7.06 -12.68
C LEU A 168 -19.45 -7.38 -11.25
N GLU A 169 -18.84 -8.37 -10.61
CA GLU A 169 -19.14 -8.73 -9.22
C GLU A 169 -18.30 -7.89 -8.23
N GLY A 170 -17.16 -7.37 -8.68
CA GLY A 170 -16.25 -6.56 -7.89
C GLY A 170 -15.19 -5.86 -8.71
N ILE A 171 -14.42 -5.02 -8.05
CA ILE A 171 -13.18 -4.41 -8.56
C ILE A 171 -12.05 -4.82 -7.65
N SER A 172 -10.89 -5.15 -8.21
CA SER A 172 -9.67 -5.36 -7.46
C SER A 172 -8.56 -4.39 -7.87
N ALA A 173 -7.60 -4.22 -7.00
CA ALA A 173 -6.40 -3.44 -7.28
C ALA A 173 -5.16 -4.15 -6.73
N GLN A 174 -4.05 -3.95 -7.43
CA GLN A 174 -2.72 -4.36 -7.00
C GLN A 174 -1.82 -3.14 -6.97
N ALA A 175 -0.93 -3.06 -5.99
CA ALA A 175 0.06 -2.01 -5.92
C ALA A 175 1.44 -2.57 -5.56
N ILE A 176 2.47 -1.96 -6.11
CA ILE A 176 3.86 -2.21 -5.73
C ILE A 176 4.48 -0.86 -5.40
N CYS A 177 5.29 -0.80 -4.35
CA CYS A 177 6.05 0.38 -4.00
C CYS A 177 7.52 0.03 -3.75
N ALA A 178 8.38 1.01 -3.97
CA ALA A 178 9.77 1.01 -3.50
C ALA A 178 9.95 2.11 -2.46
N VAL A 179 10.59 1.75 -1.36
CA VAL A 179 10.94 2.68 -0.27
C VAL A 179 12.41 2.50 0.11
N GLN A 180 13.02 3.52 0.68
CA GLN A 180 14.38 3.45 1.21
C GLN A 180 14.47 4.08 2.59
N GLU A 181 15.49 3.71 3.37
CA GLU A 181 15.80 4.41 4.61
C GLU A 181 16.28 5.84 4.28
N LYS A 182 15.71 6.84 4.96
CA LYS A 182 16.19 8.22 4.86
C LYS A 182 17.67 8.27 5.25
N GLY A 183 18.51 8.82 4.41
CA GLY A 183 19.95 8.90 4.65
C GLY A 183 20.24 9.61 5.97
N VAL A 184 21.07 9.01 6.82
CA VAL A 184 21.59 9.68 8.02
C VAL A 184 22.58 10.75 7.55
N GLY A 185 22.09 11.92 7.17
CA GLY A 185 23.01 12.97 6.72
C GLY A 185 22.42 14.23 6.09
N GLU A 186 21.16 14.26 5.71
CA GLU A 186 20.56 15.52 5.23
C GLU A 186 19.62 16.13 6.28
N LYS A 187 20.23 16.75 7.29
CA LYS A 187 19.53 17.83 7.99
C LYS A 187 19.50 19.04 7.06
N ARG A 188 18.34 19.29 6.44
CA ARG A 188 18.03 20.58 5.84
C ARG A 188 17.86 21.65 6.91
#